data_2a0a1f6f477b410bcd22e522c925edb9
#
_entry.id   2a0a1f6f477b410bcd22e522c925edb9
#
_cell.length_a   1.000
_cell.length_b   1.000
_cell.length_c   1.000
_cell.angle_alpha   90.00
_cell.angle_beta   90.00
_cell.angle_gamma   90.00
#
_symmetry.space_group_name_H-M   'P 1'
#
loop_
_entity.id
_entity.type
_entity.pdbx_description
1 polymer ?
#
loop_
_entity_poly.entity_id
_entity_poly.type
_entity_poly.pdbx_seq_one_letter_code
_entity_poly.pdbx_strand_id
1 'polypeptide(L)'
;MEILNQLNEVSLSPMITPPESPENYKSTIVSSVSDNIGRTKRKSKDLRYKSSRVHEICTLFKRFWKIIYRTRQLLLTNTAEALLVGLVLGTIYINIGFDKEGIVKRSGLFAFTLTFLLSSTTETLPIFINERPILLRETSSGVYRLSSYLIANTLVFLPYLLVVAVIYSIPVYFLVGLCGSWLSFAYFVLVIWVIVLMANSFVLFLSSLAPNYIAGTSLLTVLLAAFFLFSGYFISKDCLPKYWLFMHFFSMYKYALDALLINEYSCLATRCLIWFQENDRECMITGGDVLQKRGLHERQRWTNVYFLIGFFVFYRVLCFFVLLRKISRSKT
;
A
#
# COMPACT_ATOMS: atom_id res chain seq x y z
N MET A 1 33.56 -17.13 -28.74
CA MET A 1 33.60 -18.43 -29.44
C MET A 1 34.39 -19.52 -28.65
N GLU A 2 34.68 -19.27 -27.38
CA GLU A 2 35.49 -20.18 -26.53
C GLU A 2 34.70 -20.90 -25.44
N ILE A 3 33.41 -20.55 -25.22
CA ILE A 3 32.55 -21.14 -24.19
C ILE A 3 31.72 -22.35 -24.69
N LEU A 4 31.71 -22.58 -26.03
CA LEU A 4 30.95 -23.69 -26.62
C LEU A 4 31.76 -24.99 -26.76
N ASN A 5 33.06 -24.98 -26.50
CA ASN A 5 33.92 -26.16 -26.60
C ASN A 5 34.14 -26.93 -25.27
N GLN A 6 33.66 -26.40 -24.14
CA GLN A 6 33.81 -27.09 -22.84
C GLN A 6 32.62 -28.00 -22.44
N LEU A 7 31.57 -28.04 -23.25
CA LEU A 7 30.37 -28.87 -22.94
C LEU A 7 30.34 -30.23 -23.65
N ASN A 8 31.36 -30.56 -24.43
CA ASN A 8 31.40 -31.84 -25.19
C ASN A 8 32.32 -32.94 -24.63
N GLU A 9 32.93 -32.73 -23.45
CA GLU A 9 33.85 -33.75 -22.90
C GLU A 9 33.36 -34.52 -21.67
N VAL A 10 32.07 -34.46 -21.35
CA VAL A 10 31.50 -35.26 -20.22
C VAL A 10 30.35 -36.17 -20.73
N SER A 11 30.72 -37.10 -21.61
CA SER A 11 29.86 -38.28 -21.83
C SER A 11 30.64 -39.42 -22.44
N LEU A 12 31.30 -40.20 -21.60
CA LEU A 12 31.69 -41.60 -21.94
C LEU A 12 32.12 -42.30 -20.64
N SER A 13 31.25 -43.09 -20.07
CA SER A 13 31.56 -44.16 -19.12
C SER A 13 30.67 -45.35 -19.40
N PRO A 14 31.08 -46.61 -19.15
CA PRO A 14 30.84 -47.69 -20.05
C PRO A 14 29.56 -48.51 -19.71
N MET A 15 29.09 -49.19 -20.76
CA MET A 15 28.08 -50.26 -20.75
C MET A 15 28.34 -51.31 -19.67
N ILE A 16 27.34 -51.58 -18.84
CA ILE A 16 27.20 -52.80 -18.06
C ILE A 16 26.00 -53.58 -18.63
N THR A 17 26.28 -54.78 -19.08
CA THR A 17 25.33 -55.76 -19.62
C THR A 17 24.30 -56.22 -18.59
N PRO A 18 23.06 -56.58 -19.00
CA PRO A 18 22.00 -57.01 -18.08
C PRO A 18 22.08 -58.53 -17.80
N PRO A 19 21.75 -58.97 -16.59
CA PRO A 19 21.37 -60.35 -16.31
C PRO A 19 19.85 -60.55 -16.28
N GLU A 20 19.49 -61.77 -16.61
CA GLU A 20 18.21 -62.35 -16.96
C GLU A 20 17.05 -62.25 -15.96
N SER A 21 15.87 -62.31 -16.59
CA SER A 21 14.52 -62.78 -16.21
C SER A 21 13.58 -61.83 -15.40
N PRO A 22 12.37 -61.61 -15.97
CA PRO A 22 11.54 -60.45 -15.58
C PRO A 22 10.30 -60.74 -14.71
N GLU A 23 10.16 -61.86 -14.02
CA GLU A 23 8.91 -62.17 -13.31
C GLU A 23 8.90 -61.92 -11.79
N ASN A 24 10.05 -61.91 -11.13
CA ASN A 24 10.11 -61.69 -9.67
C ASN A 24 10.34 -60.22 -9.25
N TYR A 25 10.61 -59.31 -10.20
CA TYR A 25 10.89 -57.92 -9.91
C TYR A 25 9.63 -57.03 -9.83
N LYS A 26 8.55 -57.44 -10.51
CA LYS A 26 7.28 -56.68 -10.52
C LYS A 26 6.50 -56.77 -9.21
N SER A 27 6.56 -57.83 -8.48
CA SER A 27 5.81 -58.01 -7.22
C SER A 27 6.43 -57.22 -6.06
N THR A 28 7.78 -57.08 -6.04
CA THR A 28 8.49 -56.35 -4.97
C THR A 28 8.44 -54.84 -5.17
N ILE A 29 8.39 -54.37 -6.43
CA ILE A 29 8.26 -52.93 -6.72
C ILE A 29 6.83 -52.45 -6.44
N VAL A 30 5.81 -53.21 -6.76
CA VAL A 30 4.41 -52.82 -6.53
C VAL A 30 4.09 -52.74 -5.03
N SER A 31 4.62 -53.64 -4.20
CA SER A 31 4.43 -53.60 -2.75
C SER A 31 5.19 -52.44 -2.11
N SER A 32 6.43 -52.14 -2.52
CA SER A 32 7.22 -51.01 -2.00
C SER A 32 6.71 -49.65 -2.47
N VAL A 33 6.12 -49.56 -3.67
CA VAL A 33 5.48 -48.31 -4.17
C VAL A 33 4.14 -48.08 -3.47
N SER A 34 3.36 -49.14 -3.20
CA SER A 34 2.10 -49.04 -2.45
C SER A 34 2.32 -48.58 -0.98
N ASP A 35 3.34 -49.10 -0.31
CA ASP A 35 3.68 -48.72 1.05
C ASP A 35 4.28 -47.30 1.12
N ASN A 36 5.02 -46.86 0.11
CA ASN A 36 5.53 -45.47 0.03
C ASN A 36 4.43 -44.47 -0.29
N ILE A 37 3.42 -44.83 -1.10
CA ILE A 37 2.26 -43.98 -1.37
C ILE A 37 1.38 -43.84 -0.13
N GLY A 38 1.22 -44.91 0.65
CA GLY A 38 0.51 -44.86 1.94
C GLY A 38 1.22 -44.07 3.02
N ARG A 39 2.57 -44.10 3.06
CA ARG A 39 3.39 -43.27 3.99
C ARG A 39 3.46 -41.83 3.60
N THR A 40 3.51 -41.49 2.32
CA THR A 40 3.51 -40.09 1.86
C THR A 40 2.17 -39.38 2.09
N LYS A 41 1.03 -40.09 1.99
CA LYS A 41 -0.28 -39.50 2.33
C LYS A 41 -0.48 -39.24 3.83
N ARG A 42 0.22 -39.97 4.71
CA ARG A 42 0.14 -39.77 6.18
C ARG A 42 1.06 -38.66 6.71
N LYS A 43 2.07 -38.23 5.96
CA LYS A 43 3.07 -37.25 6.38
C LYS A 43 2.71 -35.79 6.05
N SER A 44 1.54 -35.54 5.45
CA SER A 44 1.12 -34.16 5.11
C SER A 44 0.39 -33.42 6.24
N LYS A 45 0.32 -33.97 7.46
CA LYS A 45 -0.56 -33.44 8.50
C LYS A 45 0.09 -32.70 9.66
N ASP A 46 1.43 -32.62 9.73
CA ASP A 46 2.08 -31.83 10.77
C ASP A 46 3.35 -31.13 10.26
N LEU A 47 3.17 -30.09 9.47
CA LEU A 47 4.19 -29.05 9.36
C LEU A 47 4.23 -28.30 10.71
N ARG A 48 4.81 -28.93 11.72
CA ARG A 48 5.15 -28.29 12.98
C ARG A 48 6.26 -27.28 12.69
N TYR A 49 5.87 -25.99 12.58
CA TYR A 49 6.84 -24.91 12.53
C TYR A 49 7.72 -24.98 13.78
N LYS A 50 9.00 -25.25 13.58
CA LYS A 50 9.98 -25.46 14.65
C LYS A 50 10.31 -24.19 15.44
N SER A 51 9.89 -23.01 14.92
CA SER A 51 10.22 -21.71 15.47
C SER A 51 9.02 -21.04 16.16
N SER A 52 9.31 -20.24 17.20
CA SER A 52 8.34 -19.35 17.84
C SER A 52 7.91 -18.23 16.88
N ARG A 53 6.64 -17.80 16.93
CA ARG A 53 6.12 -16.71 16.06
C ARG A 53 6.92 -15.43 16.18
N VAL A 54 7.31 -15.06 17.40
CA VAL A 54 8.09 -13.84 17.66
C VAL A 54 9.47 -13.92 17.01
N HIS A 55 10.13 -15.09 17.08
CA HIS A 55 11.42 -15.30 16.46
C HIS A 55 11.35 -15.23 14.92
N GLU A 56 10.30 -15.81 14.31
CA GLU A 56 10.04 -15.69 12.87
C GLU A 56 9.88 -14.22 12.46
N ILE A 57 9.03 -13.45 13.18
CA ILE A 57 8.80 -12.03 12.89
C ILE A 57 10.08 -11.22 13.01
N CYS A 58 10.88 -11.44 14.08
CA CYS A 58 12.12 -10.73 14.31
C CYS A 58 13.17 -11.02 13.23
N THR A 59 13.29 -12.27 12.81
CA THR A 59 14.22 -12.68 11.75
C THR A 59 13.81 -12.10 10.40
N LEU A 60 12.51 -12.17 10.06
CA LEU A 60 11.97 -11.57 8.83
C LEU A 60 12.10 -10.04 8.84
N PHE A 61 11.85 -9.40 9.98
CA PHE A 61 12.04 -7.96 10.15
C PHE A 61 13.49 -7.55 9.86
N LYS A 62 14.47 -8.24 10.43
CA LYS A 62 15.90 -7.98 10.16
C LYS A 62 16.26 -8.21 8.70
N ARG A 63 15.69 -9.24 8.05
CA ARG A 63 15.88 -9.52 6.62
C ARG A 63 15.34 -8.37 5.78
N PHE A 64 14.09 -7.95 5.98
CA PHE A 64 13.46 -6.85 5.23
C PHE A 64 14.14 -5.51 5.47
N TRP A 65 14.48 -5.21 6.72
CA TRP A 65 15.21 -3.99 7.05
C TRP A 65 16.55 -3.92 6.32
N LYS A 66 17.28 -5.04 6.28
CA LYS A 66 18.54 -5.14 5.55
C LYS A 66 18.34 -4.99 4.04
N ILE A 67 17.27 -5.54 3.48
CA ILE A 67 16.92 -5.40 2.06
C ILE A 67 16.65 -3.94 1.74
N ILE A 68 15.76 -3.27 2.48
CA ILE A 68 15.43 -1.85 2.27
C ILE A 68 16.69 -0.98 2.39
N TYR A 69 17.50 -1.19 3.42
CA TYR A 69 18.74 -0.43 3.63
C TYR A 69 19.77 -0.68 2.53
N ARG A 70 19.86 -1.91 2.02
CA ARG A 70 20.79 -2.26 0.92
C ARG A 70 20.31 -1.77 -0.43
N THR A 71 18.99 -1.66 -0.63
CA THR A 71 18.38 -1.10 -1.85
C THR A 71 18.31 0.43 -1.73
N ARG A 72 19.50 1.07 -1.61
CA ARG A 72 19.63 2.53 -1.45
C ARG A 72 18.88 3.31 -2.54
N GLN A 73 18.82 2.76 -3.74
CA GLN A 73 18.12 3.38 -4.87
C GLN A 73 16.65 3.63 -4.55
N LEU A 74 15.91 2.65 -4.01
CA LEU A 74 14.50 2.80 -3.66
C LEU A 74 14.30 3.87 -2.56
N LEU A 75 15.13 3.82 -1.51
CA LEU A 75 15.09 4.79 -0.42
C LEU A 75 15.34 6.21 -0.90
N LEU A 76 16.41 6.39 -1.70
CA LEU A 76 16.80 7.70 -2.20
C LEU A 76 15.78 8.24 -3.21
N THR A 77 15.27 7.40 -4.11
CA THR A 77 14.30 7.81 -5.13
C THR A 77 13.01 8.28 -4.48
N ASN A 78 12.38 7.47 -3.63
CA ASN A 78 11.11 7.85 -3.00
C ASN A 78 11.26 9.06 -2.06
N THR A 79 12.39 9.18 -1.36
CA THR A 79 12.64 10.31 -0.46
C THR A 79 12.94 11.59 -1.25
N ALA A 80 13.73 11.50 -2.32
CA ALA A 80 14.02 12.62 -3.21
C ALA A 80 12.76 13.07 -3.96
N GLU A 81 11.95 12.14 -4.45
CA GLU A 81 10.67 12.41 -5.08
C GLU A 81 9.70 13.14 -4.13
N ALA A 82 9.54 12.62 -2.91
CA ALA A 82 8.70 13.25 -1.89
C ALA A 82 9.16 14.68 -1.55
N LEU A 83 10.46 14.89 -1.40
CA LEU A 83 11.02 16.22 -1.14
C LEU A 83 10.84 17.16 -2.34
N LEU A 84 11.16 16.70 -3.55
CA LEU A 84 11.06 17.49 -4.77
C LEU A 84 9.61 17.93 -5.02
N VAL A 85 8.68 16.99 -4.98
CA VAL A 85 7.25 17.32 -5.20
C VAL A 85 6.70 18.16 -4.06
N GLY A 86 7.11 17.91 -2.81
CA GLY A 86 6.76 18.76 -1.69
C GLY A 86 7.23 20.21 -1.85
N LEU A 87 8.45 20.41 -2.35
CA LEU A 87 8.99 21.74 -2.66
C LEU A 87 8.25 22.39 -3.84
N VAL A 88 8.03 21.65 -4.94
CA VAL A 88 7.31 22.17 -6.11
C VAL A 88 5.89 22.59 -5.73
N LEU A 89 5.14 21.75 -5.03
CA LEU A 89 3.80 22.11 -4.56
C LEU A 89 3.83 23.26 -3.56
N GLY A 90 4.78 23.25 -2.63
CA GLY A 90 4.95 24.34 -1.67
C GLY A 90 5.22 25.68 -2.34
N THR A 91 6.00 25.70 -3.42
CA THR A 91 6.30 26.93 -4.17
C THR A 91 5.17 27.39 -5.08
N ILE A 92 4.44 26.47 -5.73
CA ILE A 92 3.27 26.80 -6.57
C ILE A 92 2.15 27.40 -5.72
N TYR A 93 1.94 26.86 -4.52
CA TYR A 93 0.88 27.27 -3.61
C TYR A 93 1.37 28.18 -2.48
N ILE A 94 2.44 28.95 -2.70
CA ILE A 94 2.98 29.83 -1.68
C ILE A 94 1.97 30.93 -1.31
N ASN A 95 1.81 31.18 -0.01
CA ASN A 95 0.97 32.24 0.53
C ASN A 95 -0.45 32.27 -0.05
N ILE A 96 -1.17 31.15 0.04
CA ILE A 96 -2.57 31.08 -0.39
C ILE A 96 -3.39 32.12 0.38
N GLY A 97 -3.98 33.08 -0.35
CA GLY A 97 -4.86 34.11 0.20
C GLY A 97 -6.07 33.53 0.94
N PHE A 98 -6.76 34.41 1.70
CA PHE A 98 -8.00 34.06 2.40
C PHE A 98 -9.20 34.58 1.60
N ASP A 99 -9.22 34.26 0.28
CA ASP A 99 -10.24 34.71 -0.67
C ASP A 99 -10.99 33.47 -1.19
N LYS A 100 -12.03 33.71 -2.02
CA LYS A 100 -12.75 32.65 -2.72
C LYS A 100 -11.82 31.74 -3.54
N GLU A 101 -10.83 32.32 -4.20
CA GLU A 101 -9.79 31.54 -4.92
C GLU A 101 -8.93 30.73 -3.97
N GLY A 102 -8.60 31.25 -2.79
CA GLY A 102 -7.84 30.54 -1.76
C GLY A 102 -8.52 29.28 -1.27
N ILE A 103 -9.87 29.26 -1.19
CA ILE A 103 -10.65 28.07 -0.83
C ILE A 103 -10.47 26.99 -1.90
N VAL A 104 -10.57 27.36 -3.17
CA VAL A 104 -10.39 26.41 -4.30
C VAL A 104 -8.95 25.93 -4.35
N LYS A 105 -7.96 26.82 -4.19
CA LYS A 105 -6.53 26.48 -4.20
C LYS A 105 -6.17 25.50 -3.09
N ARG A 106 -6.65 25.70 -1.84
CA ARG A 106 -6.43 24.75 -0.73
C ARG A 106 -7.04 23.37 -1.00
N SER A 107 -8.26 23.32 -1.51
CA SER A 107 -8.91 22.07 -1.87
C SER A 107 -8.15 21.36 -3.00
N GLY A 108 -7.68 22.10 -4.00
CA GLY A 108 -6.85 21.60 -5.09
C GLY A 108 -5.51 21.07 -4.61
N LEU A 109 -4.83 21.78 -3.72
CA LEU A 109 -3.58 21.34 -3.08
C LEU A 109 -3.75 19.97 -2.41
N PHE A 110 -4.78 19.80 -1.59
CA PHE A 110 -5.01 18.54 -0.90
C PHE A 110 -5.37 17.41 -1.85
N ALA A 111 -6.21 17.66 -2.85
CA ALA A 111 -6.55 16.68 -3.86
C ALA A 111 -5.31 16.24 -4.65
N PHE A 112 -4.44 17.18 -5.05
CA PHE A 112 -3.21 16.89 -5.77
C PHE A 112 -2.20 16.14 -4.90
N THR A 113 -2.03 16.56 -3.64
CA THR A 113 -1.22 15.86 -2.63
C THR A 113 -1.60 14.39 -2.52
N LEU A 114 -2.89 14.11 -2.37
CA LEU A 114 -3.37 12.74 -2.25
C LEU A 114 -3.15 11.94 -3.54
N THR A 115 -3.42 12.53 -4.69
CA THR A 115 -3.21 11.86 -5.99
C THR A 115 -1.74 11.51 -6.19
N PHE A 116 -0.84 12.45 -5.89
CA PHE A 116 0.59 12.22 -5.97
C PHE A 116 1.04 11.10 -5.04
N LEU A 117 0.69 11.17 -3.75
CA LEU A 117 1.11 10.18 -2.77
C LEU A 117 0.58 8.77 -3.07
N LEU A 118 -0.66 8.64 -3.56
CA LEU A 118 -1.20 7.35 -3.95
C LEU A 118 -0.57 6.83 -5.25
N SER A 119 -0.29 7.69 -6.23
CA SER A 119 0.39 7.29 -7.46
C SER A 119 1.84 6.86 -7.22
N SER A 120 2.59 7.55 -6.36
CA SER A 120 3.96 7.19 -5.97
C SER A 120 4.04 5.77 -5.37
N THR A 121 3.00 5.31 -4.66
CA THR A 121 2.99 3.92 -4.16
C THR A 121 2.94 2.85 -5.26
N THR A 122 2.62 3.21 -6.52
CA THR A 122 2.62 2.26 -7.65
C THR A 122 4.01 1.69 -7.92
N GLU A 123 5.08 2.41 -7.57
CA GLU A 123 6.46 1.97 -7.73
C GLU A 123 6.81 0.74 -6.88
N THR A 124 6.07 0.49 -5.82
CA THR A 124 6.28 -0.69 -4.97
C THR A 124 5.65 -1.96 -5.56
N LEU A 125 4.76 -1.84 -6.55
CA LEU A 125 4.05 -2.97 -7.17
C LEU A 125 4.99 -4.00 -7.80
N PRO A 126 6.00 -3.64 -8.63
CA PRO A 126 6.93 -4.60 -9.22
C PRO A 126 7.72 -5.37 -8.17
N ILE A 127 8.08 -4.72 -7.06
CA ILE A 127 8.82 -5.35 -5.96
C ILE A 127 7.99 -6.48 -5.38
N PHE A 128 6.73 -6.22 -5.04
CA PHE A 128 5.83 -7.24 -4.47
C PHE A 128 5.50 -8.36 -5.46
N ILE A 129 5.36 -8.06 -6.76
CA ILE A 129 5.13 -9.09 -7.79
C ILE A 129 6.34 -10.01 -7.93
N ASN A 130 7.56 -9.47 -7.89
CA ASN A 130 8.80 -10.24 -7.98
C ASN A 130 9.08 -11.05 -6.70
N GLU A 131 8.72 -10.54 -5.54
CA GLU A 131 8.86 -11.26 -4.25
C GLU A 131 7.83 -12.38 -4.07
N ARG A 132 6.67 -12.29 -4.73
CA ARG A 132 5.56 -13.25 -4.57
C ARG A 132 5.95 -14.71 -4.84
N PRO A 133 6.65 -15.08 -5.93
CA PRO A 133 7.01 -16.48 -6.17
C PRO A 133 7.97 -17.02 -5.10
N ILE A 134 8.87 -16.19 -4.59
CA ILE A 134 9.79 -16.53 -3.50
C ILE A 134 8.97 -16.78 -2.21
N LEU A 135 8.06 -15.87 -1.89
CA LEU A 135 7.16 -15.99 -0.74
C LEU A 135 6.34 -17.29 -0.79
N LEU A 136 5.73 -17.57 -1.94
CA LEU A 136 4.92 -18.79 -2.12
C LEU A 136 5.76 -20.06 -1.94
N ARG A 137 6.98 -20.09 -2.47
CA ARG A 137 7.91 -21.20 -2.34
C ARG A 137 8.36 -21.40 -0.88
N GLU A 138 8.80 -20.36 -0.22
CA GLU A 138 9.29 -20.41 1.18
C GLU A 138 8.16 -20.79 2.15
N THR A 139 6.94 -20.27 1.94
CA THR A 139 5.78 -20.58 2.79
C THR A 139 5.23 -21.98 2.52
N SER A 140 5.26 -22.47 1.26
CA SER A 140 4.84 -23.84 0.93
C SER A 140 5.79 -24.88 1.51
N SER A 141 7.08 -24.56 1.58
CA SER A 141 8.12 -25.40 2.22
C SER A 141 8.07 -25.36 3.75
N GLY A 142 7.21 -24.52 4.36
CA GLY A 142 7.05 -24.45 5.81
C GLY A 142 8.19 -23.73 6.55
N VAL A 143 8.97 -22.88 5.87
CA VAL A 143 10.09 -22.15 6.48
C VAL A 143 9.56 -21.16 7.52
N TYR A 144 8.49 -20.45 7.23
CA TYR A 144 7.79 -19.54 8.13
C TYR A 144 6.29 -19.45 7.80
N ARG A 145 5.53 -18.88 8.72
CA ARG A 145 4.08 -18.68 8.56
C ARG A 145 3.81 -17.41 7.73
N LEU A 146 2.80 -17.46 6.85
CA LEU A 146 2.36 -16.31 6.05
C LEU A 146 1.99 -15.10 6.92
N SER A 147 1.34 -15.33 8.08
CA SER A 147 1.00 -14.26 9.03
C SER A 147 2.25 -13.54 9.56
N SER A 148 3.32 -14.30 9.90
CA SER A 148 4.59 -13.72 10.37
C SER A 148 5.24 -12.85 9.30
N TYR A 149 5.16 -13.26 8.02
CA TYR A 149 5.63 -12.45 6.88
C TYR A 149 4.88 -11.12 6.76
N LEU A 150 3.54 -11.13 6.75
CA LEU A 150 2.75 -9.91 6.61
C LEU A 150 2.93 -8.94 7.78
N ILE A 151 3.06 -9.45 9.00
CA ILE A 151 3.33 -8.62 10.19
C ILE A 151 4.74 -8.00 10.10
N ALA A 152 5.76 -8.79 9.75
CA ALA A 152 7.13 -8.29 9.61
C ALA A 152 7.24 -7.23 8.50
N ASN A 153 6.59 -7.47 7.36
CA ASN A 153 6.50 -6.50 6.26
C ASN A 153 5.85 -5.20 6.74
N THR A 154 4.71 -5.27 7.45
CA THR A 154 4.04 -4.08 8.00
C THR A 154 4.96 -3.30 8.94
N LEU A 155 5.62 -3.98 9.88
CA LEU A 155 6.49 -3.35 10.87
C LEU A 155 7.69 -2.63 10.25
N VAL A 156 8.20 -3.13 9.12
CA VAL A 156 9.33 -2.50 8.42
C VAL A 156 8.89 -1.27 7.63
N PHE A 157 7.76 -1.35 6.93
CA PHE A 157 7.25 -0.22 6.14
C PHE A 157 6.70 0.93 7.01
N LEU A 158 6.26 0.65 8.23
CA LEU A 158 5.68 1.63 9.14
C LEU A 158 6.63 2.81 9.45
N PRO A 159 7.87 2.62 9.97
CA PRO A 159 8.80 3.72 10.20
C PRO A 159 9.33 4.33 8.90
N TYR A 160 9.53 3.52 7.86
CA TYR A 160 10.00 4.01 6.57
C TYR A 160 9.04 5.03 5.95
N LEU A 161 7.75 4.68 5.86
CA LEU A 161 6.74 5.57 5.30
C LEU A 161 6.45 6.79 6.20
N LEU A 162 6.70 6.69 7.51
CA LEU A 162 6.64 7.85 8.40
C LEU A 162 7.72 8.88 8.03
N VAL A 163 8.94 8.46 7.78
CA VAL A 163 10.03 9.35 7.35
C VAL A 163 9.68 10.05 6.04
N VAL A 164 9.17 9.32 5.05
CA VAL A 164 8.73 9.86 3.75
C VAL A 164 7.60 10.89 3.96
N ALA A 165 6.61 10.56 4.80
CA ALA A 165 5.50 11.46 5.11
C ALA A 165 5.96 12.77 5.78
N VAL A 166 6.92 12.70 6.71
CA VAL A 166 7.48 13.89 7.36
C VAL A 166 8.24 14.75 6.36
N ILE A 167 9.11 14.16 5.53
CA ILE A 167 9.92 14.86 4.53
C ILE A 167 9.03 15.58 3.50
N TYR A 168 7.93 14.94 3.09
CA TYR A 168 6.93 15.55 2.21
C TYR A 168 6.16 16.68 2.89
N SER A 169 5.74 16.47 4.13
CA SER A 169 4.84 17.39 4.85
C SER A 169 5.51 18.70 5.26
N ILE A 170 6.80 18.69 5.58
CA ILE A 170 7.52 19.90 6.02
C ILE A 170 7.46 21.01 4.95
N PRO A 171 7.94 20.78 3.71
CA PRO A 171 7.90 21.85 2.70
C PRO A 171 6.47 22.26 2.35
N VAL A 172 5.54 21.31 2.18
CA VAL A 172 4.15 21.63 1.84
C VAL A 172 3.49 22.48 2.92
N TYR A 173 3.62 22.09 4.18
CA TYR A 173 2.93 22.77 5.27
C TYR A 173 3.42 24.19 5.53
N PHE A 174 4.74 24.38 5.57
CA PHE A 174 5.36 25.67 5.90
C PHE A 174 5.42 26.64 4.73
N LEU A 175 5.69 26.18 3.49
CA LEU A 175 5.74 27.06 2.33
C LEU A 175 4.36 27.56 1.91
N VAL A 176 3.35 26.71 1.98
CA VAL A 176 1.96 27.10 1.68
C VAL A 176 1.38 28.02 2.74
N GLY A 177 1.90 27.97 3.97
CA GLY A 177 1.38 28.74 5.09
C GLY A 177 0.03 28.22 5.57
N LEU A 178 -0.09 26.90 5.74
CA LEU A 178 -1.26 26.28 6.36
C LEU A 178 -1.38 26.70 7.84
N CYS A 179 -2.37 26.17 8.54
CA CYS A 179 -2.64 26.54 9.94
C CYS A 179 -1.39 26.53 10.84
N GLY A 180 -1.04 27.66 11.46
CA GLY A 180 0.18 27.83 12.27
C GLY A 180 0.26 27.06 13.59
N SER A 181 -0.62 26.07 13.83
CA SER A 181 -0.65 25.27 15.05
C SER A 181 0.19 23.99 14.90
N TRP A 182 1.08 23.72 15.86
CA TRP A 182 1.85 22.47 15.91
C TRP A 182 0.97 21.21 15.97
N LEU A 183 -0.18 21.29 16.63
CA LEU A 183 -1.13 20.19 16.69
C LEU A 183 -1.74 19.89 15.31
N SER A 184 -2.06 20.92 14.55
CA SER A 184 -2.57 20.78 13.18
C SER A 184 -1.51 20.25 12.23
N PHE A 185 -0.25 20.65 12.39
CA PHE A 185 0.87 20.06 11.65
C PHE A 185 1.06 18.57 11.96
N ALA A 186 1.08 18.20 13.25
CA ALA A 186 1.20 16.80 13.66
C ALA A 186 0.05 15.95 13.12
N TYR A 187 -1.17 16.48 13.12
CA TYR A 187 -2.32 15.79 12.55
C TYR A 187 -2.20 15.67 11.01
N PHE A 188 -1.73 16.71 10.32
CA PHE A 188 -1.46 16.66 8.89
C PHE A 188 -0.47 15.54 8.55
N VAL A 189 0.67 15.48 9.24
CA VAL A 189 1.66 14.39 9.07
C VAL A 189 1.04 13.03 9.33
N LEU A 190 0.21 12.90 10.37
CA LEU A 190 -0.47 11.65 10.71
C LEU A 190 -1.39 11.21 9.58
N VAL A 191 -2.21 12.09 9.01
CA VAL A 191 -3.11 11.76 7.89
C VAL A 191 -2.30 11.34 6.66
N ILE A 192 -1.23 12.08 6.31
CA ILE A 192 -0.33 11.73 5.20
C ILE A 192 0.29 10.35 5.42
N TRP A 193 0.76 10.07 6.62
CA TRP A 193 1.34 8.77 6.96
C TRP A 193 0.34 7.62 6.84
N VAL A 194 -0.86 7.78 7.41
CA VAL A 194 -1.90 6.75 7.39
C VAL A 194 -2.39 6.46 5.96
N ILE A 195 -2.54 7.50 5.12
CA ILE A 195 -2.97 7.30 3.73
C ILE A 195 -1.91 6.56 2.90
N VAL A 196 -0.63 6.87 3.08
CA VAL A 196 0.47 6.17 2.39
C VAL A 196 0.60 4.72 2.87
N LEU A 197 0.43 4.46 4.17
CA LEU A 197 0.37 3.10 4.72
C LEU A 197 -0.79 2.29 4.13
N MET A 198 -1.96 2.90 4.05
CA MET A 198 -3.16 2.29 3.47
C MET A 198 -2.94 2.01 1.98
N ALA A 199 -2.40 2.97 1.23
CA ALA A 199 -2.08 2.81 -0.19
C ALA A 199 -1.09 1.67 -0.44
N ASN A 200 -0.02 1.58 0.35
CA ASN A 200 0.93 0.46 0.29
C ASN A 200 0.24 -0.90 0.54
N SER A 201 -0.71 -0.96 1.47
CA SER A 201 -1.48 -2.19 1.73
C SER A 201 -2.42 -2.55 0.58
N PHE A 202 -3.01 -1.54 -0.07
CA PHE A 202 -3.82 -1.71 -1.26
C PHE A 202 -2.99 -2.23 -2.45
N VAL A 203 -1.81 -1.66 -2.69
CA VAL A 203 -0.86 -2.13 -3.71
C VAL A 203 -0.44 -3.57 -3.44
N LEU A 204 -0.11 -3.92 -2.19
CA LEU A 204 0.23 -5.29 -1.81
C LEU A 204 -0.92 -6.28 -2.08
N PHE A 205 -2.16 -5.88 -1.79
CA PHE A 205 -3.34 -6.68 -2.10
C PHE A 205 -3.49 -6.87 -3.61
N LEU A 206 -3.41 -5.81 -4.42
CA LEU A 206 -3.50 -5.91 -5.87
C LEU A 206 -2.35 -6.72 -6.48
N SER A 207 -1.12 -6.58 -5.97
CA SER A 207 0.02 -7.40 -6.38
C SER A 207 -0.22 -8.90 -6.14
N SER A 208 -0.96 -9.23 -5.08
CA SER A 208 -1.33 -10.62 -4.80
C SER A 208 -2.33 -11.20 -5.80
N LEU A 209 -3.18 -10.36 -6.40
CA LEU A 209 -4.18 -10.75 -7.41
C LEU A 209 -3.59 -10.80 -8.82
N ALA A 210 -2.84 -9.78 -9.19
CA ALA A 210 -2.34 -9.58 -10.55
C ALA A 210 -1.49 -10.77 -11.04
N PRO A 211 -1.69 -11.24 -12.29
CA PRO A 211 -0.83 -12.27 -12.86
C PRO A 211 0.56 -11.72 -13.19
N ASN A 212 0.62 -10.57 -13.85
CA ASN A 212 1.82 -9.92 -14.35
C ASN A 212 1.89 -8.45 -13.91
N TYR A 213 3.07 -7.85 -14.03
CA TYR A 213 3.30 -6.43 -13.72
C TYR A 213 2.38 -5.49 -14.52
N ILE A 214 2.28 -5.69 -15.84
CA ILE A 214 1.48 -4.83 -16.73
C ILE A 214 0.00 -4.84 -16.32
N ALA A 215 -0.57 -6.02 -16.08
CA ALA A 215 -1.96 -6.14 -15.63
C ALA A 215 -2.16 -5.53 -14.23
N GLY A 216 -1.16 -5.66 -13.34
CA GLY A 216 -1.19 -5.07 -12.02
C GLY A 216 -1.21 -3.54 -12.04
N THR A 217 -0.33 -2.93 -12.82
CA THR A 217 -0.26 -1.46 -12.96
C THR A 217 -1.51 -0.90 -13.60
N SER A 218 -2.01 -1.51 -14.68
CA SER A 218 -3.24 -1.07 -15.34
C SER A 218 -4.44 -1.12 -14.39
N LEU A 219 -4.60 -2.23 -13.66
CA LEU A 219 -5.69 -2.37 -12.69
C LEU A 219 -5.57 -1.33 -11.57
N LEU A 220 -4.37 -1.13 -11.03
CA LEU A 220 -4.11 -0.15 -9.98
C LEU A 220 -4.43 1.26 -10.43
N THR A 221 -3.97 1.67 -11.62
CA THR A 221 -4.20 3.01 -12.17
C THR A 221 -5.70 3.28 -12.38
N VAL A 222 -6.44 2.32 -12.96
CA VAL A 222 -7.88 2.46 -13.16
C VAL A 222 -8.63 2.58 -11.83
N LEU A 223 -8.28 1.77 -10.83
CA LEU A 223 -8.91 1.84 -9.50
C LEU A 223 -8.59 3.13 -8.77
N LEU A 224 -7.34 3.62 -8.82
CA LEU A 224 -6.97 4.91 -8.22
C LEU A 224 -7.70 6.06 -8.89
N ALA A 225 -7.80 6.08 -10.23
CA ALA A 225 -8.55 7.09 -10.97
C ALA A 225 -10.06 7.06 -10.62
N ALA A 226 -10.66 5.87 -10.51
CA ALA A 226 -12.03 5.73 -10.08
C ALA A 226 -12.24 6.26 -8.65
N PHE A 227 -11.39 5.88 -7.69
CA PHE A 227 -11.49 6.39 -6.33
C PHE A 227 -11.31 7.90 -6.25
N PHE A 228 -10.43 8.49 -7.07
CA PHE A 228 -10.25 9.93 -7.15
C PHE A 228 -11.48 10.65 -7.68
N LEU A 229 -12.11 10.11 -8.76
CA LEU A 229 -13.35 10.65 -9.32
C LEU A 229 -14.48 10.71 -8.27
N PHE A 230 -14.63 9.64 -7.49
CA PHE A 230 -15.66 9.53 -6.44
C PHE A 230 -15.24 10.09 -5.08
N SER A 231 -14.11 10.81 -5.00
CA SER A 231 -13.60 11.39 -3.74
C SER A 231 -14.45 12.51 -3.14
N GLY A 232 -15.36 13.09 -3.93
CA GLY A 232 -16.11 14.30 -3.55
C GLY A 232 -15.39 15.61 -3.88
N TYR A 233 -14.22 15.54 -4.54
CA TYR A 233 -13.53 16.73 -5.02
C TYR A 233 -14.18 17.32 -6.27
N PHE A 234 -14.42 16.49 -7.30
CA PHE A 234 -15.03 16.91 -8.55
C PHE A 234 -16.56 16.96 -8.49
N ILE A 235 -17.17 15.94 -7.90
CA ILE A 235 -18.62 15.77 -7.86
C ILE A 235 -19.04 15.71 -6.40
N SER A 236 -19.85 16.68 -5.97
CA SER A 236 -20.42 16.68 -4.63
C SER A 236 -21.32 15.47 -4.43
N LYS A 237 -21.39 14.95 -3.20
CA LYS A 237 -22.25 13.84 -2.82
C LYS A 237 -23.70 14.00 -3.29
N ASP A 238 -24.22 15.23 -3.23
CA ASP A 238 -25.63 15.54 -3.56
C ASP A 238 -25.91 15.47 -5.05
N CYS A 239 -24.88 15.61 -5.90
CA CYS A 239 -24.97 15.51 -7.36
C CYS A 239 -24.73 14.09 -7.88
N LEU A 240 -24.33 13.15 -7.01
CA LEU A 240 -24.05 11.76 -7.42
C LEU A 240 -25.35 10.95 -7.57
N PRO A 241 -25.52 10.19 -8.67
CA PRO A 241 -26.61 9.23 -8.80
C PRO A 241 -26.57 8.20 -7.65
N LYS A 242 -27.75 7.82 -7.14
CA LYS A 242 -27.87 6.92 -5.99
C LYS A 242 -27.15 5.57 -6.16
N TYR A 243 -27.07 5.06 -7.40
CA TYR A 243 -26.40 3.81 -7.71
C TYR A 243 -24.85 3.89 -7.68
N TRP A 244 -24.26 5.11 -7.73
CA TRP A 244 -22.82 5.29 -7.57
C TRP A 244 -22.40 5.71 -6.15
N LEU A 245 -23.37 5.93 -5.26
CA LEU A 245 -23.10 6.41 -3.91
C LEU A 245 -22.22 5.43 -3.10
N PHE A 246 -22.30 4.12 -3.37
CA PHE A 246 -21.44 3.13 -2.73
C PHE A 246 -19.95 3.36 -3.04
N MET A 247 -19.61 3.77 -4.28
CA MET A 247 -18.23 4.07 -4.66
C MET A 247 -17.65 5.27 -3.91
N HIS A 248 -18.50 6.28 -3.64
CA HIS A 248 -18.11 7.43 -2.84
C HIS A 248 -17.74 7.02 -1.40
N PHE A 249 -18.49 6.11 -0.78
CA PHE A 249 -18.17 5.61 0.56
C PHE A 249 -17.00 4.61 0.57
N PHE A 250 -16.74 3.93 -0.53
CA PHE A 250 -15.62 3.01 -0.66
C PHE A 250 -14.32 3.72 -1.06
N SER A 251 -14.40 4.97 -1.53
CA SER A 251 -13.23 5.76 -1.93
C SER A 251 -12.38 6.15 -0.70
N MET A 252 -11.15 5.69 -0.70
CA MET A 252 -10.16 6.05 0.30
C MET A 252 -9.73 7.52 0.23
N TYR A 253 -9.79 8.12 -0.96
CA TYR A 253 -9.49 9.55 -1.17
C TYR A 253 -10.44 10.47 -0.39
N LYS A 254 -11.72 10.10 -0.31
CA LYS A 254 -12.74 10.86 0.40
C LYS A 254 -12.33 11.12 1.85
N TYR A 255 -12.03 10.06 2.59
CA TYR A 255 -11.72 10.17 4.02
C TYR A 255 -10.43 10.94 4.29
N ALA A 256 -9.42 10.79 3.43
CA ALA A 256 -8.18 11.54 3.52
C ALA A 256 -8.39 13.02 3.19
N LEU A 257 -9.14 13.31 2.11
CA LEU A 257 -9.47 14.68 1.72
C LEU A 257 -10.30 15.39 2.80
N ASP A 258 -11.33 14.74 3.32
CA ASP A 258 -12.19 15.26 4.38
C ASP A 258 -11.38 15.54 5.67
N ALA A 259 -10.45 14.63 6.04
CA ALA A 259 -9.59 14.80 7.20
C ALA A 259 -8.67 16.02 7.05
N LEU A 260 -8.06 16.24 5.87
CA LEU A 260 -7.19 17.37 5.60
C LEU A 260 -7.96 18.70 5.57
N LEU A 261 -9.14 18.70 4.94
CA LEU A 261 -10.02 19.88 4.90
C LEU A 261 -10.51 20.26 6.29
N ILE A 262 -10.95 19.30 7.10
CA ILE A 262 -11.37 19.56 8.48
C ILE A 262 -10.21 20.13 9.27
N ASN A 263 -8.99 19.60 9.14
CA ASN A 263 -7.83 20.09 9.86
C ASN A 263 -7.51 21.56 9.54
N GLU A 264 -7.59 21.95 8.27
CA GLU A 264 -7.30 23.32 7.84
C GLU A 264 -8.42 24.28 8.21
N TYR A 265 -9.67 23.95 7.86
CA TYR A 265 -10.79 24.86 8.07
C TYR A 265 -11.27 24.94 9.52
N SER A 266 -11.01 23.93 10.36
CA SER A 266 -11.25 24.06 11.81
C SER A 266 -10.37 25.12 12.44
N CYS A 267 -9.13 25.26 11.98
CA CYS A 267 -8.23 26.34 12.41
C CYS A 267 -8.70 27.71 11.94
N LEU A 268 -9.37 27.77 10.81
CA LEU A 268 -9.90 29.00 10.20
C LEU A 268 -11.39 29.21 10.52
N ALA A 269 -11.98 28.45 11.43
CA ALA A 269 -13.42 28.44 11.69
C ALA A 269 -14.00 29.83 12.02
N THR A 270 -13.25 30.64 12.78
CA THR A 270 -13.64 32.00 13.18
C THR A 270 -13.13 33.09 12.23
N ARG A 271 -12.28 32.71 11.26
CA ARG A 271 -11.67 33.66 10.32
C ARG A 271 -12.58 33.89 9.12
N CYS A 272 -12.80 35.14 8.79
CA CYS A 272 -13.54 35.53 7.59
C CYS A 272 -12.71 35.24 6.34
N LEU A 273 -13.28 34.53 5.39
CA LEU A 273 -12.66 34.17 4.11
C LEU A 273 -13.21 35.00 2.95
N ILE A 274 -14.47 35.45 3.05
CA ILE A 274 -15.09 36.29 2.02
C ILE A 274 -15.84 37.42 2.71
N TRP A 275 -15.47 38.65 2.36
CA TRP A 275 -16.12 39.87 2.85
C TRP A 275 -17.19 40.32 1.85
N PHE A 276 -18.27 40.93 2.36
CA PHE A 276 -19.27 41.57 1.51
C PHE A 276 -18.71 42.92 1.01
N GLN A 277 -19.05 43.27 -0.23
CA GLN A 277 -18.47 44.37 -0.96
C GLN A 277 -18.79 45.73 -0.29
N GLU A 278 -17.73 46.50 -0.05
CA GLU A 278 -17.55 47.93 -0.06
C GLU A 278 -17.99 48.81 1.12
N ASN A 279 -18.97 48.54 1.98
CA ASN A 279 -19.26 49.50 3.08
C ASN A 279 -19.59 48.86 4.45
N ASP A 280 -20.02 47.63 4.50
CA ASP A 280 -20.24 46.92 5.77
C ASP A 280 -19.24 45.77 5.91
N ARG A 281 -18.46 45.80 7.03
CA ARG A 281 -17.50 44.77 7.40
C ARG A 281 -18.20 43.48 7.85
N GLU A 282 -19.30 43.10 7.21
CA GLU A 282 -19.98 41.85 7.48
C GLU A 282 -19.28 40.70 6.77
N CYS A 283 -18.97 39.67 7.53
CA CYS A 283 -18.37 38.46 6.99
C CYS A 283 -19.43 37.62 6.27
N MET A 284 -19.22 37.35 4.98
CA MET A 284 -20.14 36.54 4.18
C MET A 284 -19.91 35.03 4.34
N ILE A 285 -18.65 34.61 4.43
CA ILE A 285 -18.30 33.19 4.56
C ILE A 285 -17.11 33.03 5.51
N THR A 286 -17.31 32.25 6.56
CA THR A 286 -16.25 31.83 7.50
C THR A 286 -15.70 30.47 7.12
N GLY A 287 -14.55 30.07 7.70
CA GLY A 287 -14.03 28.72 7.55
C GLY A 287 -15.01 27.63 8.03
N GLY A 288 -15.80 27.95 9.07
CA GLY A 288 -16.88 27.07 9.56
C GLY A 288 -18.00 26.83 8.54
N ASP A 289 -18.40 27.88 7.81
CA ASP A 289 -19.44 27.80 6.78
C ASP A 289 -18.99 26.92 5.60
N VAL A 290 -17.69 26.97 5.25
CA VAL A 290 -17.11 26.09 4.21
C VAL A 290 -17.23 24.61 4.61
N LEU A 291 -16.95 24.28 5.87
CA LEU A 291 -17.13 22.92 6.38
C LEU A 291 -18.60 22.50 6.36
N GLN A 292 -19.50 23.36 6.86
CA GLN A 292 -20.93 23.08 6.92
C GLN A 292 -21.52 22.88 5.51
N LYS A 293 -21.14 23.72 4.55
CA LYS A 293 -21.57 23.59 3.15
C LYS A 293 -21.15 22.28 2.49
N ARG A 294 -20.04 21.67 2.94
CA ARG A 294 -19.58 20.34 2.51
C ARG A 294 -20.16 19.20 3.37
N GLY A 295 -20.97 19.52 4.37
CA GLY A 295 -21.51 18.51 5.33
C GLY A 295 -20.42 17.90 6.23
N LEU A 296 -19.33 18.64 6.44
CA LEU A 296 -18.22 18.21 7.29
C LEU A 296 -18.33 18.84 8.67
N HIS A 297 -18.14 18.02 9.70
CA HIS A 297 -18.16 18.48 11.09
C HIS A 297 -16.81 18.21 11.75
N GLU A 298 -16.40 19.08 12.62
CA GLU A 298 -15.12 18.98 13.36
C GLU A 298 -15.00 17.65 14.14
N ARG A 299 -16.12 17.13 14.67
CA ARG A 299 -16.18 15.82 15.34
C ARG A 299 -15.76 14.65 14.45
N GLN A 300 -15.89 14.78 13.11
CA GLN A 300 -15.53 13.72 12.14
C GLN A 300 -14.02 13.64 11.88
N ARG A 301 -13.22 14.56 12.44
CA ARG A 301 -11.77 14.61 12.27
C ARG A 301 -11.10 13.25 12.55
N TRP A 302 -11.33 12.68 13.72
CA TRP A 302 -10.77 11.37 14.12
C TRP A 302 -11.49 10.19 13.46
N THR A 303 -12.77 10.32 13.20
CA THR A 303 -13.56 9.29 12.53
C THR A 303 -13.01 8.96 11.14
N ASN A 304 -12.59 9.97 10.38
CA ASN A 304 -11.98 9.78 9.07
C ASN A 304 -10.64 9.01 9.15
N VAL A 305 -9.83 9.31 10.16
CA VAL A 305 -8.57 8.56 10.40
C VAL A 305 -8.87 7.10 10.75
N TYR A 306 -9.88 6.83 11.58
CA TYR A 306 -10.28 5.45 11.90
C TYR A 306 -10.76 4.68 10.66
N PHE A 307 -11.49 5.32 9.75
CA PHE A 307 -11.85 4.69 8.47
C PHE A 307 -10.63 4.35 7.63
N LEU A 308 -9.63 5.23 7.54
CA LEU A 308 -8.39 4.96 6.81
C LEU A 308 -7.62 3.78 7.43
N ILE A 309 -7.52 3.72 8.75
CA ILE A 309 -6.91 2.58 9.46
C ILE A 309 -7.73 1.30 9.22
N GLY A 310 -9.06 1.40 9.20
CA GLY A 310 -9.95 0.30 8.85
C GLY A 310 -9.68 -0.26 7.45
N PHE A 311 -9.54 0.61 6.44
CA PHE A 311 -9.15 0.19 5.08
C PHE A 311 -7.76 -0.43 5.02
N PHE A 312 -6.79 0.12 5.77
CA PHE A 312 -5.46 -0.47 5.90
C PHE A 312 -5.54 -1.93 6.37
N VAL A 313 -6.23 -2.18 7.48
CA VAL A 313 -6.39 -3.54 8.03
C VAL A 313 -7.17 -4.42 7.06
N PHE A 314 -8.25 -3.91 6.47
CA PHE A 314 -9.07 -4.63 5.51
C PHE A 314 -8.26 -5.15 4.32
N TYR A 315 -7.45 -4.30 3.68
CA TYR A 315 -6.61 -4.72 2.55
C TYR A 315 -5.52 -5.71 2.97
N ARG A 316 -4.97 -5.61 4.19
CA ARG A 316 -4.02 -6.60 4.74
C ARG A 316 -4.67 -7.97 4.94
N VAL A 317 -5.88 -7.99 5.46
CA VAL A 317 -6.65 -9.23 5.65
C VAL A 317 -7.02 -9.86 4.30
N LEU A 318 -7.48 -9.06 3.33
CA LEU A 318 -7.75 -9.55 1.97
C LEU A 318 -6.50 -10.13 1.32
N CYS A 319 -5.35 -9.45 1.42
CA CYS A 319 -4.07 -9.94 0.92
C CYS A 319 -3.72 -11.29 1.56
N PHE A 320 -3.88 -11.43 2.87
CA PHE A 320 -3.64 -12.69 3.58
C PHE A 320 -4.48 -13.83 3.01
N PHE A 321 -5.79 -13.64 2.82
CA PHE A 321 -6.68 -14.66 2.28
C PHE A 321 -6.35 -15.05 0.84
N VAL A 322 -6.02 -14.08 -0.02
CA VAL A 322 -5.64 -14.35 -1.41
C VAL A 322 -4.35 -15.16 -1.48
N LEU A 323 -3.34 -14.77 -0.72
CA LEU A 323 -2.06 -15.50 -0.66
C LEU A 323 -2.25 -16.91 -0.06
N LEU A 324 -3.07 -17.05 0.98
CA LEU A 324 -3.38 -18.32 1.59
C LEU A 324 -4.03 -19.30 0.57
N ARG A 325 -4.98 -18.81 -0.23
CA ARG A 325 -5.60 -19.60 -1.33
C ARG A 325 -4.59 -20.01 -2.39
N LYS A 326 -3.66 -19.10 -2.76
CA LYS A 326 -2.60 -19.40 -3.73
C LYS A 326 -1.63 -20.47 -3.20
N ILE A 327 -1.24 -20.42 -1.94
CA ILE A 327 -0.39 -21.41 -1.28
C ILE A 327 -1.10 -22.76 -1.23
N SER A 328 -2.39 -22.80 -0.91
CA SER A 328 -3.17 -24.03 -0.87
C SER A 328 -3.24 -24.70 -2.25
N ARG A 329 -3.43 -23.93 -3.33
CA ARG A 329 -3.43 -24.45 -4.71
C ARG A 329 -2.05 -24.90 -5.18
N SER A 330 -0.98 -24.33 -4.69
CA SER A 330 0.40 -24.73 -5.04
C SER A 330 0.82 -26.03 -4.36
N LYS A 331 0.10 -26.49 -3.35
CA LYS A 331 0.36 -27.76 -2.64
C LYS A 331 -0.40 -28.96 -3.22
N THR A 332 -1.40 -28.70 -4.06
CA THR A 332 -2.16 -29.70 -4.83
C THR A 332 -1.50 -29.94 -6.17
#